data_8153107bf8d3d8aa94c19c4e1f87da44
#
_entry.id   8153107bf8d3d8aa94c19c4e1f87da44
#
_cell.length_a   1.000
_cell.length_b   1.000
_cell.length_c   1.000
_cell.angle_alpha   90.00
_cell.angle_beta   90.00
_cell.angle_gamma   90.00
#
_symmetry.space_group_name_H-M   'P 1'
#
loop_
_entity.id
_entity.type
_entity.pdbx_description
1 polymer ?
#
loop_
_entity_poly.entity_id
_entity_poly.type
_entity_poly.pdbx_seq_one_letter_code
_entity_poly.pdbx_strand_id
1 'polypeptide(L)'
;MSGPHLAVAAARSAVSSATADLPTGSLVLVACSGGTDSLALAAAAAFVARRGDLRAGAVVVDHGLQAGSDEVAERAAATCRRLGLAPVLVVRVAVDAAGGPEAAARSARYAALEEAASHEGAAAVLLGHTLDDQAETVLLGLARGSGARSLAGMPAVRGVLRRPILGLRRADTAAACEAQGLVPWHDPTNAGRPDDPLRSRLRVEVMPLLDRVLGPGVPEALSRTAEQLAEDAAALDVLAADLLATARRAADASRAADPRREADGGVELDVGVLAGALTAVRRRALRAAAVAAGSPGGSMHRVHVLALDALVTDWHGQGAVALPGGLAGGRAYGTLVIGPPRSSPVSSKGADDEGGSPIEHTNEE
;
A
#
# COMPACT_ATOMS: atom_id res chain seq x y z
N MET A 1 33.94 -30.97 2.95
CA MET A 1 32.48 -30.71 2.77
C MET A 1 32.35 -29.39 2.02
N SER A 2 31.87 -29.39 0.81
CA SER A 2 31.61 -28.14 0.07
C SER A 2 30.43 -27.39 0.79
N GLY A 3 30.56 -26.09 0.94
CA GLY A 3 29.51 -25.25 1.51
C GLY A 3 28.20 -25.28 0.68
N PRO A 4 27.12 -24.66 1.15
CA PRO A 4 25.88 -24.56 0.38
C PRO A 4 26.11 -23.75 -0.90
N HIS A 5 25.32 -24.00 -1.93
CA HIS A 5 25.31 -23.18 -3.14
C HIS A 5 25.12 -21.69 -2.77
N LEU A 6 25.82 -20.78 -3.47
CA LEU A 6 25.81 -19.34 -3.13
C LEU A 6 24.38 -18.75 -3.06
N ALA A 7 23.51 -19.10 -4.00
CA ALA A 7 22.14 -18.64 -4.03
C ALA A 7 21.32 -19.13 -2.81
N VAL A 8 21.57 -20.37 -2.37
CA VAL A 8 20.94 -20.92 -1.14
C VAL A 8 21.43 -20.18 0.09
N ALA A 9 22.72 -19.86 0.17
CA ALA A 9 23.29 -19.09 1.26
C ALA A 9 22.72 -17.67 1.31
N ALA A 10 22.62 -17.03 0.15
CA ALA A 10 22.03 -15.68 0.03
C ALA A 10 20.57 -15.63 0.49
N ALA A 11 19.73 -16.57 0.07
CA ALA A 11 18.34 -16.65 0.50
C ALA A 11 18.22 -16.87 2.01
N ARG A 12 19.05 -17.74 2.62
CA ARG A 12 19.10 -17.98 4.06
C ARG A 12 19.53 -16.74 4.83
N SER A 13 20.57 -16.05 4.38
CA SER A 13 21.06 -14.81 4.97
C SER A 13 19.98 -13.71 4.92
N ALA A 14 19.30 -13.58 3.79
CA ALA A 14 18.21 -12.62 3.61
C ALA A 14 17.05 -12.86 4.60
N VAL A 15 16.64 -14.13 4.79
CA VAL A 15 15.61 -14.47 5.78
C VAL A 15 16.11 -14.22 7.20
N SER A 16 17.33 -14.64 7.53
CA SER A 16 17.91 -14.40 8.87
C SER A 16 17.95 -12.91 9.21
N SER A 17 18.43 -12.07 8.29
CA SER A 17 18.45 -10.62 8.49
C SER A 17 17.06 -10.01 8.62
N ALA A 18 16.10 -10.46 7.79
CA ALA A 18 14.73 -9.94 7.81
C ALA A 18 13.93 -10.36 9.06
N THR A 19 14.43 -11.30 9.85
CA THR A 19 13.77 -11.81 11.08
C THR A 19 14.57 -11.59 12.34
N ALA A 20 15.72 -10.90 12.26
CA ALA A 20 16.68 -10.73 13.37
C ALA A 20 16.12 -9.89 14.53
N ASP A 21 15.14 -9.03 14.27
CA ASP A 21 14.46 -8.19 15.27
C ASP A 21 13.28 -8.89 15.98
N LEU A 22 12.91 -10.10 15.55
CA LEU A 22 11.79 -10.82 16.13
C LEU A 22 12.21 -11.53 17.44
N PRO A 23 11.33 -11.53 18.45
CA PRO A 23 11.59 -12.25 19.70
C PRO A 23 11.82 -13.76 19.48
N THR A 24 12.64 -14.36 20.32
CA THR A 24 12.85 -15.82 20.40
C THR A 24 11.51 -16.56 20.51
N GLY A 25 11.35 -17.65 19.77
CA GLY A 25 10.12 -18.44 19.72
C GLY A 25 9.02 -17.89 18.82
N SER A 26 9.22 -16.72 18.19
CA SER A 26 8.25 -16.14 17.28
C SER A 26 7.92 -17.06 16.11
N LEU A 27 6.64 -17.13 15.77
CA LEU A 27 6.18 -17.79 14.54
C LEU A 27 6.28 -16.82 13.37
N VAL A 28 6.90 -17.26 12.28
CA VAL A 28 6.83 -16.58 10.97
C VAL A 28 6.10 -17.46 9.97
N LEU A 29 5.22 -16.89 9.15
CA LEU A 29 4.51 -17.61 8.10
C LEU A 29 5.09 -17.24 6.74
N VAL A 30 5.31 -18.21 5.86
CA VAL A 30 5.74 -17.97 4.48
C VAL A 30 4.51 -17.99 3.58
N ALA A 31 4.24 -16.92 2.85
CA ALA A 31 3.24 -16.92 1.79
C ALA A 31 3.78 -17.70 0.58
N CYS A 32 3.34 -18.94 0.40
CA CYS A 32 3.84 -19.85 -0.60
C CYS A 32 2.81 -20.14 -1.69
N SER A 33 3.09 -19.70 -2.92
CA SER A 33 2.26 -20.00 -4.10
C SER A 33 2.69 -21.28 -4.85
N GLY A 34 3.78 -21.92 -4.41
CA GLY A 34 4.39 -23.03 -5.15
C GLY A 34 5.31 -22.62 -6.31
N GLY A 35 5.35 -21.34 -6.66
CA GLY A 35 6.30 -20.80 -7.64
C GLY A 35 7.72 -20.69 -7.10
N THR A 36 8.68 -20.47 -8.00
CA THR A 36 10.14 -20.48 -7.73
C THR A 36 10.52 -19.61 -6.53
N ASP A 37 10.14 -18.34 -6.52
CA ASP A 37 10.56 -17.38 -5.51
C ASP A 37 9.99 -17.75 -4.12
N SER A 38 8.75 -18.17 -4.08
CA SER A 38 8.08 -18.58 -2.85
C SER A 38 8.60 -19.89 -2.28
N LEU A 39 9.00 -20.84 -3.13
CA LEU A 39 9.63 -22.11 -2.69
C LEU A 39 11.06 -21.89 -2.18
N ALA A 40 11.86 -21.08 -2.86
CA ALA A 40 13.19 -20.70 -2.40
C ALA A 40 13.10 -20.03 -1.02
N LEU A 41 12.15 -19.12 -0.84
CA LEU A 41 11.89 -18.46 0.44
C LEU A 41 11.45 -19.47 1.53
N ALA A 42 10.54 -20.39 1.20
CA ALA A 42 10.06 -21.42 2.13
C ALA A 42 11.20 -22.33 2.62
N ALA A 43 12.06 -22.76 1.72
CA ALA A 43 13.23 -23.57 2.06
C ALA A 43 14.24 -22.81 2.93
N ALA A 44 14.46 -21.52 2.63
CA ALA A 44 15.33 -20.67 3.44
C ALA A 44 14.74 -20.43 4.86
N ALA A 45 13.46 -20.15 4.97
CA ALA A 45 12.77 -19.96 6.26
C ALA A 45 12.79 -21.23 7.10
N ALA A 46 12.52 -22.39 6.51
CA ALA A 46 12.60 -23.68 7.18
C ALA A 46 14.02 -23.99 7.68
N PHE A 47 15.05 -23.58 6.94
CA PHE A 47 16.44 -23.76 7.38
C PHE A 47 16.77 -22.81 8.55
N VAL A 48 16.39 -21.53 8.48
CA VAL A 48 16.66 -20.54 9.52
C VAL A 48 15.95 -20.95 10.82
N ALA A 49 14.69 -21.36 10.74
CA ALA A 49 13.92 -21.83 11.89
C ALA A 49 14.56 -23.03 12.58
N ARG A 50 15.09 -24.00 11.83
CA ARG A 50 15.77 -25.18 12.43
C ARG A 50 17.10 -24.85 13.10
N ARG A 51 17.74 -23.73 12.76
CA ARG A 51 19.05 -23.34 13.31
C ARG A 51 18.99 -22.19 14.32
N GLY A 52 17.84 -21.53 14.40
CA GLY A 52 17.61 -20.40 15.28
C GLY A 52 16.41 -20.63 16.21
N ASP A 53 16.05 -19.60 16.93
CA ASP A 53 14.99 -19.62 17.93
C ASP A 53 13.62 -19.18 17.34
N LEU A 54 13.40 -19.40 16.05
CA LEU A 54 12.14 -19.09 15.37
C LEU A 54 11.36 -20.37 15.04
N ARG A 55 10.06 -20.23 14.90
CA ARG A 55 9.16 -21.22 14.31
C ARG A 55 8.78 -20.75 12.92
N ALA A 56 8.73 -21.64 11.94
CA ALA A 56 8.30 -21.29 10.58
C ALA A 56 7.14 -22.15 10.14
N GLY A 57 6.07 -21.50 9.68
CA GLY A 57 4.90 -22.09 9.04
C GLY A 57 4.73 -21.57 7.61
N ALA A 58 3.65 -21.95 6.94
CA ALA A 58 3.32 -21.47 5.61
C ALA A 58 1.82 -21.19 5.46
N VAL A 59 1.50 -20.20 4.61
CA VAL A 59 0.14 -19.95 4.14
C VAL A 59 0.12 -20.04 2.62
N VAL A 60 -0.71 -20.90 2.10
CA VAL A 60 -1.00 -21.05 0.68
C VAL A 60 -2.37 -20.47 0.41
N VAL A 61 -2.44 -19.44 -0.43
CA VAL A 61 -3.73 -18.81 -0.79
C VAL A 61 -4.18 -19.34 -2.14
N ASP A 62 -5.32 -20.02 -2.15
CA ASP A 62 -6.02 -20.46 -3.38
C ASP A 62 -7.04 -19.38 -3.77
N HIS A 63 -6.84 -18.77 -4.94
CA HIS A 63 -7.73 -17.74 -5.47
C HIS A 63 -8.93 -18.28 -6.24
N GLY A 64 -8.95 -19.58 -6.55
CA GLY A 64 -10.03 -20.20 -7.31
C GLY A 64 -10.21 -19.67 -8.75
N LEU A 65 -9.23 -18.93 -9.29
CA LEU A 65 -9.35 -18.27 -10.61
C LEU A 65 -9.10 -19.19 -11.80
N GLN A 66 -8.43 -20.31 -11.58
CA GLN A 66 -8.07 -21.29 -12.62
C GLN A 66 -8.58 -22.68 -12.25
N ALA A 67 -8.97 -23.46 -13.25
CA ALA A 67 -9.28 -24.88 -13.04
C ALA A 67 -8.04 -25.61 -12.49
N GLY A 68 -8.22 -26.39 -11.42
CA GLY A 68 -7.14 -27.13 -10.75
C GLY A 68 -6.26 -26.25 -9.82
N SER A 69 -6.70 -25.04 -9.46
CA SER A 69 -5.98 -24.18 -8.52
C SER A 69 -5.85 -24.81 -7.12
N ASP A 70 -6.83 -25.57 -6.71
CA ASP A 70 -6.85 -26.35 -5.47
C ASP A 70 -5.76 -27.43 -5.45
N GLU A 71 -5.55 -28.16 -6.54
CA GLU A 71 -4.45 -29.14 -6.68
C GLU A 71 -3.07 -28.45 -6.62
N VAL A 72 -2.95 -27.25 -7.22
CA VAL A 72 -1.71 -26.47 -7.17
C VAL A 72 -1.43 -26.03 -5.74
N ALA A 73 -2.47 -25.52 -5.04
CA ALA A 73 -2.36 -25.10 -3.65
C ALA A 73 -1.97 -26.27 -2.73
N GLU A 74 -2.57 -27.44 -2.90
CA GLU A 74 -2.25 -28.60 -2.08
C GLU A 74 -0.84 -29.14 -2.36
N ARG A 75 -0.36 -29.12 -3.61
CA ARG A 75 1.04 -29.47 -3.95
C ARG A 75 2.05 -28.51 -3.29
N ALA A 76 1.74 -27.20 -3.28
CA ALA A 76 2.55 -26.21 -2.59
C ALA A 76 2.58 -26.47 -1.08
N ALA A 77 1.41 -26.73 -0.47
CA ALA A 77 1.28 -27.05 0.95
C ALA A 77 2.03 -28.34 1.32
N ALA A 78 1.91 -29.38 0.51
CA ALA A 78 2.65 -30.63 0.70
C ALA A 78 4.16 -30.41 0.64
N THR A 79 4.64 -29.54 -0.25
CA THR A 79 6.05 -29.18 -0.34
C THR A 79 6.50 -28.41 0.91
N CYS A 80 5.71 -27.46 1.41
CA CYS A 80 5.99 -26.76 2.66
C CYS A 80 6.08 -27.72 3.86
N ARG A 81 5.17 -28.69 3.95
CA ARG A 81 5.22 -29.74 5.02
C ARG A 81 6.49 -30.59 4.90
N ARG A 82 6.88 -31.01 3.69
CA ARG A 82 8.15 -31.75 3.47
C ARG A 82 9.39 -30.94 3.85
N LEU A 83 9.36 -29.62 3.68
CA LEU A 83 10.44 -28.73 4.14
C LEU A 83 10.48 -28.60 5.67
N GLY A 84 9.46 -29.07 6.39
CA GLY A 84 9.36 -29.01 7.85
C GLY A 84 8.72 -27.72 8.35
N LEU A 85 7.98 -27.01 7.54
CA LEU A 85 7.18 -25.86 7.98
C LEU A 85 5.91 -26.34 8.72
N ALA A 86 5.60 -25.72 9.85
CA ALA A 86 4.41 -26.00 10.65
C ALA A 86 4.00 -24.75 11.47
N PRO A 87 2.73 -24.32 11.46
CA PRO A 87 1.60 -24.90 10.70
C PRO A 87 1.69 -24.63 9.18
N VAL A 88 0.94 -25.39 8.37
CA VAL A 88 0.75 -25.14 6.93
C VAL A 88 -0.74 -25.00 6.67
N LEU A 89 -1.14 -23.79 6.34
CA LEU A 89 -2.52 -23.40 6.09
C LEU A 89 -2.79 -23.29 4.59
N VAL A 90 -3.94 -23.82 4.12
CA VAL A 90 -4.46 -23.55 2.77
C VAL A 90 -5.72 -22.72 2.94
N VAL A 91 -5.69 -21.48 2.43
CA VAL A 91 -6.79 -20.53 2.58
C VAL A 91 -7.40 -20.25 1.21
N ARG A 92 -8.67 -20.55 1.05
CA ARG A 92 -9.41 -20.22 -0.16
C ARG A 92 -10.03 -18.84 -0.03
N VAL A 93 -9.81 -17.98 -1.03
CA VAL A 93 -10.39 -16.64 -1.06
C VAL A 93 -11.37 -16.48 -2.21
N ALA A 94 -12.50 -15.82 -1.93
CA ALA A 94 -13.41 -15.35 -2.96
C ALA A 94 -12.90 -13.99 -3.48
N VAL A 95 -12.84 -13.84 -4.81
CA VAL A 95 -12.40 -12.58 -5.44
C VAL A 95 -13.65 -11.86 -5.95
N ASP A 96 -14.02 -10.77 -5.26
CA ASP A 96 -15.07 -9.87 -5.75
C ASP A 96 -14.54 -9.01 -6.90
N ALA A 97 -15.33 -8.87 -7.97
CA ALA A 97 -14.91 -8.21 -9.21
C ALA A 97 -14.77 -6.68 -9.14
N ALA A 98 -14.94 -6.05 -7.98
CA ALA A 98 -14.86 -4.60 -7.83
C ALA A 98 -13.43 -4.07 -7.98
N GLY A 99 -13.18 -3.22 -8.96
CA GLY A 99 -11.89 -2.56 -9.18
C GLY A 99 -10.92 -3.28 -10.14
N GLY A 100 -11.38 -4.31 -10.81
CA GLY A 100 -10.59 -5.16 -11.71
C GLY A 100 -10.07 -6.43 -11.03
N PRO A 101 -10.05 -7.57 -11.75
CA PRO A 101 -9.83 -8.89 -11.18
C PRO A 101 -8.44 -9.03 -10.52
N GLU A 102 -7.39 -8.44 -11.07
CA GLU A 102 -6.03 -8.51 -10.53
C GLU A 102 -5.88 -7.74 -9.21
N ALA A 103 -6.45 -6.52 -9.14
CA ALA A 103 -6.39 -5.69 -7.94
C ALA A 103 -7.22 -6.30 -6.80
N ALA A 104 -8.41 -6.82 -7.10
CA ALA A 104 -9.28 -7.49 -6.16
C ALA A 104 -8.63 -8.78 -5.62
N ALA A 105 -8.08 -9.63 -6.48
CA ALA A 105 -7.35 -10.83 -6.08
C ALA A 105 -6.12 -10.50 -5.21
N ARG A 106 -5.40 -9.43 -5.54
CA ARG A 106 -4.28 -8.97 -4.73
C ARG A 106 -4.75 -8.52 -3.34
N SER A 107 -5.82 -7.74 -3.25
CA SER A 107 -6.37 -7.28 -1.97
C SER A 107 -6.86 -8.44 -1.11
N ALA A 108 -7.62 -9.36 -1.68
CA ALA A 108 -8.10 -10.57 -1.01
C ALA A 108 -6.92 -11.43 -0.48
N ARG A 109 -5.85 -11.57 -1.28
CA ARG A 109 -4.64 -12.29 -0.84
C ARG A 109 -3.98 -11.65 0.37
N TYR A 110 -3.81 -10.32 0.37
CA TYR A 110 -3.19 -9.64 1.51
C TYR A 110 -4.06 -9.74 2.76
N ALA A 111 -5.39 -9.57 2.65
CA ALA A 111 -6.31 -9.74 3.76
C ALA A 111 -6.23 -11.16 4.36
N ALA A 112 -6.25 -12.19 3.52
CA ALA A 112 -6.13 -13.58 3.97
C ALA A 112 -4.78 -13.88 4.66
N LEU A 113 -3.68 -13.26 4.20
CA LEU A 113 -2.37 -13.42 4.83
C LEU A 113 -2.31 -12.73 6.20
N GLU A 114 -2.88 -11.53 6.32
CA GLU A 114 -2.93 -10.76 7.57
C GLU A 114 -3.87 -11.45 8.59
N GLU A 115 -5.00 -11.99 8.13
CA GLU A 115 -5.92 -12.78 8.96
C GLU A 115 -5.28 -14.08 9.47
N ALA A 116 -4.61 -14.84 8.58
CA ALA A 116 -3.88 -16.04 8.97
C ALA A 116 -2.77 -15.74 9.99
N ALA A 117 -2.05 -14.62 9.83
CA ALA A 117 -1.05 -14.20 10.79
C ALA A 117 -1.67 -13.88 12.16
N SER A 118 -2.80 -13.19 12.18
CA SER A 118 -3.51 -12.85 13.42
C SER A 118 -4.04 -14.11 14.12
N HIS A 119 -4.64 -15.04 13.37
CA HIS A 119 -5.19 -16.30 13.89
C HIS A 119 -4.12 -17.19 14.52
N GLU A 120 -2.96 -17.31 13.87
CA GLU A 120 -1.86 -18.15 14.35
C GLU A 120 -0.93 -17.43 15.34
N GLY A 121 -1.16 -16.16 15.61
CA GLY A 121 -0.26 -15.35 16.45
C GLY A 121 1.13 -15.18 15.83
N ALA A 122 1.22 -15.13 14.50
CA ALA A 122 2.48 -14.99 13.80
C ALA A 122 3.01 -13.55 13.87
N ALA A 123 4.29 -13.41 14.20
CA ALA A 123 4.98 -12.13 14.29
C ALA A 123 5.26 -11.52 12.91
N ALA A 124 5.36 -12.33 11.85
CA ALA A 124 5.58 -11.87 10.49
C ALA A 124 5.05 -12.85 9.44
N VAL A 125 4.71 -12.29 8.26
CA VAL A 125 4.45 -13.03 7.02
C VAL A 125 5.52 -12.68 6.00
N LEU A 126 6.26 -13.69 5.54
CA LEU A 126 7.34 -13.54 4.57
C LEU A 126 6.80 -13.69 3.14
N LEU A 127 7.09 -12.70 2.30
CA LEU A 127 6.63 -12.62 0.91
C LEU A 127 7.80 -12.81 -0.06
N GLY A 128 7.62 -13.65 -1.07
CA GLY A 128 8.63 -13.99 -2.07
C GLY A 128 8.77 -12.96 -3.20
N HIS A 129 8.78 -11.66 -2.89
CA HIS A 129 9.06 -10.64 -3.89
C HIS A 129 10.56 -10.47 -4.07
N THR A 130 11.00 -10.37 -5.33
CA THR A 130 12.40 -10.26 -5.73
C THR A 130 12.77 -8.84 -6.16
N LEU A 131 14.05 -8.61 -6.43
CA LEU A 131 14.57 -7.38 -7.05
C LEU A 131 13.93 -7.13 -8.43
N ASP A 132 13.68 -8.18 -9.19
CA ASP A 132 12.98 -8.06 -10.48
C ASP A 132 11.55 -7.56 -10.30
N ASP A 133 10.82 -8.01 -9.27
CA ASP A 133 9.48 -7.49 -8.94
C ASP A 133 9.51 -6.02 -8.50
N GLN A 134 10.59 -5.61 -7.83
CA GLN A 134 10.83 -4.22 -7.45
C GLN A 134 11.02 -3.36 -8.70
N ALA A 135 11.88 -3.77 -9.62
CA ALA A 135 12.13 -3.07 -10.88
C ALA A 135 10.85 -2.95 -11.73
N GLU A 136 10.08 -4.04 -11.85
CA GLU A 136 8.76 -4.03 -12.52
C GLU A 136 7.81 -3.00 -11.88
N THR A 137 7.80 -2.92 -10.54
CA THR A 137 6.95 -1.98 -9.80
C THR A 137 7.34 -0.53 -10.05
N VAL A 138 8.63 -0.23 -10.07
CA VAL A 138 9.16 1.11 -10.37
C VAL A 138 8.82 1.52 -11.80
N LEU A 139 9.05 0.64 -12.76
CA LEU A 139 8.78 0.93 -14.19
C LEU A 139 7.28 1.17 -14.43
N LEU A 140 6.40 0.38 -13.82
CA LEU A 140 4.95 0.62 -13.87
C LEU A 140 4.56 1.94 -13.19
N GLY A 141 5.24 2.32 -12.12
CA GLY A 141 5.06 3.62 -11.46
C GLY A 141 5.44 4.77 -12.38
N LEU A 142 6.59 4.69 -13.04
CA LEU A 142 7.07 5.67 -14.03
C LEU A 142 6.08 5.83 -15.19
N ALA A 143 5.63 4.73 -15.79
CA ALA A 143 4.68 4.73 -16.90
C ALA A 143 3.33 5.38 -16.56
N ARG A 144 2.94 5.39 -15.28
CA ARG A 144 1.72 6.04 -14.79
C ARG A 144 1.91 7.49 -14.37
N GLY A 145 3.11 8.06 -14.52
CA GLY A 145 3.42 9.40 -14.03
C GLY A 145 3.33 9.53 -12.50
N SER A 146 3.57 8.45 -11.78
CA SER A 146 3.50 8.43 -10.31
C SER A 146 4.61 9.28 -9.69
N GLY A 147 4.30 9.93 -8.56
CA GLY A 147 5.30 10.70 -7.81
C GLY A 147 6.31 9.82 -7.06
N ALA A 148 7.34 10.45 -6.49
CA ALA A 148 8.48 9.80 -5.82
C ALA A 148 8.07 8.69 -4.83
N ARG A 149 7.00 8.90 -4.06
CA ARG A 149 6.51 7.90 -3.09
C ARG A 149 6.05 6.58 -3.74
N SER A 150 5.48 6.63 -4.94
CA SER A 150 5.11 5.41 -5.68
C SER A 150 6.32 4.78 -6.36
N LEU A 151 7.33 5.59 -6.73
CA LEU A 151 8.58 5.12 -7.31
C LEU A 151 9.53 4.52 -6.26
N ALA A 152 9.31 4.78 -4.98
CA ALA A 152 9.97 4.11 -3.85
C ALA A 152 9.71 2.58 -3.82
N GLY A 153 8.86 2.08 -4.69
CA GLY A 153 8.60 0.66 -4.86
C GLY A 153 7.90 0.00 -3.67
N MET A 154 8.22 -1.27 -3.46
CA MET A 154 7.69 -2.04 -2.34
C MET A 154 8.61 -1.89 -1.12
N PRO A 155 8.08 -1.53 0.07
CA PRO A 155 8.90 -1.50 1.29
C PRO A 155 9.28 -2.92 1.71
N ALA A 156 10.48 -3.07 2.29
CA ALA A 156 10.94 -4.35 2.84
C ALA A 156 10.02 -4.84 3.98
N VAL A 157 9.49 -3.91 4.79
CA VAL A 157 8.55 -4.17 5.88
C VAL A 157 7.31 -3.30 5.76
N ARG A 158 6.12 -3.91 5.91
CA ARG A 158 4.84 -3.20 5.99
C ARG A 158 3.91 -3.92 6.98
N GLY A 159 3.76 -3.40 8.17
CA GLY A 159 3.04 -4.11 9.25
C GLY A 159 3.68 -5.47 9.51
N VAL A 160 2.89 -6.52 9.49
CA VAL A 160 3.39 -7.90 9.67
C VAL A 160 4.06 -8.48 8.41
N LEU A 161 3.94 -7.82 7.27
CA LEU A 161 4.46 -8.32 5.99
C LEU A 161 5.93 -7.94 5.81
N ARG A 162 6.78 -8.92 5.49
CA ARG A 162 8.21 -8.75 5.23
C ARG A 162 8.60 -9.32 3.87
N ARG A 163 9.56 -8.73 3.21
CA ARG A 163 10.08 -9.15 1.89
C ARG A 163 11.57 -9.43 1.96
N PRO A 164 11.96 -10.58 2.52
CA PRO A 164 13.37 -10.89 2.78
C PRO A 164 14.23 -10.87 1.52
N ILE A 165 13.71 -11.43 0.43
CA ILE A 165 14.45 -11.63 -0.82
C ILE A 165 14.26 -10.52 -1.84
N LEU A 166 13.86 -9.31 -1.38
CA LEU A 166 13.64 -8.15 -2.25
C LEU A 166 14.94 -7.65 -2.93
N GLY A 167 16.10 -7.97 -2.38
CA GLY A 167 17.41 -7.68 -2.96
C GLY A 167 18.00 -8.82 -3.80
N LEU A 168 17.31 -9.96 -3.94
CA LEU A 168 17.77 -11.09 -4.76
C LEU A 168 17.09 -11.09 -6.12
N ARG A 169 17.85 -11.51 -7.14
CA ARG A 169 17.32 -11.70 -8.49
C ARG A 169 16.47 -12.98 -8.55
N ARG A 170 15.52 -12.99 -9.47
CA ARG A 170 14.75 -14.21 -9.79
C ARG A 170 15.65 -15.37 -10.27
N ALA A 171 16.77 -15.05 -10.90
CA ALA A 171 17.80 -16.04 -11.24
C ALA A 171 18.41 -16.70 -9.98
N ASP A 172 18.60 -15.94 -8.90
CA ASP A 172 19.14 -16.49 -7.64
C ASP A 172 18.14 -17.43 -6.99
N THR A 173 16.85 -17.08 -6.96
CA THR A 173 15.81 -17.96 -6.42
C THR A 173 15.65 -19.23 -7.24
N ALA A 174 15.78 -19.15 -8.57
CA ALA A 174 15.76 -20.31 -9.44
C ALA A 174 16.96 -21.24 -9.15
N ALA A 175 18.17 -20.69 -9.10
CA ALA A 175 19.37 -21.45 -8.74
C ALA A 175 19.30 -22.05 -7.33
N ALA A 176 18.66 -21.35 -6.38
CA ALA A 176 18.45 -21.87 -5.02
C ALA A 176 17.46 -23.05 -5.01
N CYS A 177 16.39 -23.02 -5.82
CA CYS A 177 15.48 -24.15 -5.99
C CYS A 177 16.18 -25.35 -6.63
N GLU A 178 16.88 -25.13 -7.72
CA GLU A 178 17.61 -26.18 -8.44
C GLU A 178 18.63 -26.88 -7.53
N ALA A 179 19.46 -26.12 -6.83
CA ALA A 179 20.47 -26.64 -5.90
C ALA A 179 19.89 -27.45 -4.73
N GLN A 180 18.59 -27.31 -4.47
CA GLN A 180 17.87 -28.03 -3.40
C GLN A 180 16.91 -29.09 -3.93
N GLY A 181 16.88 -29.34 -5.25
CA GLY A 181 15.98 -30.30 -5.90
C GLY A 181 14.49 -29.95 -5.74
N LEU A 182 14.17 -28.67 -5.57
CA LEU A 182 12.78 -28.20 -5.52
C LEU A 182 12.22 -28.07 -6.93
N VAL A 183 10.98 -28.50 -7.13
CA VAL A 183 10.26 -28.42 -8.40
C VAL A 183 9.17 -27.36 -8.29
N PRO A 184 9.42 -26.13 -8.79
CA PRO A 184 8.41 -25.07 -8.78
C PRO A 184 7.27 -25.35 -9.76
N TRP A 185 6.08 -24.89 -9.40
CA TRP A 185 4.99 -24.78 -10.35
C TRP A 185 5.15 -23.51 -11.19
N HIS A 186 4.96 -23.67 -12.50
CA HIS A 186 5.01 -22.57 -13.46
C HIS A 186 3.60 -22.17 -13.85
N ASP A 187 3.17 -20.97 -13.42
CA ASP A 187 1.86 -20.41 -13.79
C ASP A 187 1.84 -20.11 -15.30
N PRO A 188 0.89 -20.70 -16.06
CA PRO A 188 0.76 -20.46 -17.50
C PRO A 188 0.52 -19.00 -17.88
N THR A 189 -0.04 -18.19 -16.97
CA THR A 189 -0.28 -16.75 -17.19
C THR A 189 0.98 -15.90 -17.08
N ASN A 190 2.12 -16.49 -16.74
CA ASN A 190 3.42 -15.82 -16.70
C ASN A 190 4.20 -15.94 -18.03
N ALA A 191 3.57 -16.44 -19.10
CA ALA A 191 4.22 -16.65 -20.38
C ALA A 191 4.48 -15.37 -21.20
N GLY A 192 3.85 -14.23 -20.81
CA GLY A 192 4.02 -12.94 -21.50
C GLY A 192 3.20 -12.82 -22.78
N ARG A 193 2.12 -13.58 -22.93
CA ARG A 193 1.21 -13.49 -24.09
C ARG A 193 0.45 -12.15 -24.07
N PRO A 194 -0.14 -11.71 -25.21
CA PRO A 194 -0.87 -10.45 -25.27
C PRO A 194 -2.00 -10.30 -24.23
N ASP A 195 -2.65 -11.40 -23.88
CA ASP A 195 -3.74 -11.45 -22.91
C ASP A 195 -3.28 -11.73 -21.46
N ASP A 196 -1.98 -11.99 -21.26
CA ASP A 196 -1.42 -12.20 -19.92
C ASP A 196 -1.36 -10.87 -19.14
N PRO A 197 -1.32 -10.92 -17.80
CA PRO A 197 -1.20 -9.75 -16.96
C PRO A 197 -0.05 -8.82 -17.38
N LEU A 198 -0.26 -7.51 -17.28
CA LEU A 198 0.72 -6.49 -17.72
C LEU A 198 2.13 -6.73 -17.13
N ARG A 199 2.22 -7.21 -15.88
CA ARG A 199 3.51 -7.53 -15.24
C ARG A 199 4.23 -8.69 -15.93
N SER A 200 3.49 -9.72 -16.35
CA SER A 200 4.06 -10.85 -17.06
C SER A 200 4.64 -10.42 -18.43
N ARG A 201 3.89 -9.57 -19.14
CA ARG A 201 4.35 -9.00 -20.41
C ARG A 201 5.57 -8.08 -20.22
N LEU A 202 5.55 -7.21 -19.22
CA LEU A 202 6.68 -6.34 -18.90
C LEU A 202 7.95 -7.15 -18.61
N ARG A 203 7.83 -8.24 -17.89
CA ARG A 203 8.91 -9.16 -17.56
C ARG A 203 9.53 -9.83 -18.78
N VAL A 204 8.67 -10.30 -19.70
CA VAL A 204 9.12 -11.11 -20.84
C VAL A 204 9.52 -10.24 -22.04
N GLU A 205 8.81 -9.13 -22.27
CA GLU A 205 9.02 -8.30 -23.45
C GLU A 205 9.91 -7.08 -23.15
N VAL A 206 9.60 -6.33 -22.11
CA VAL A 206 10.17 -4.99 -21.90
C VAL A 206 11.49 -5.03 -21.14
N MET A 207 11.58 -5.76 -20.02
CA MET A 207 12.81 -5.80 -19.22
C MET A 207 14.02 -6.33 -20.01
N PRO A 208 13.92 -7.42 -20.81
CA PRO A 208 15.03 -7.86 -21.67
C PRO A 208 15.36 -6.87 -22.78
N LEU A 209 14.38 -6.12 -23.28
CA LEU A 209 14.62 -5.07 -24.26
C LEU A 209 15.43 -3.92 -23.64
N LEU A 210 15.07 -3.49 -22.42
CA LEU A 210 15.81 -2.45 -21.70
C LEU A 210 17.26 -2.87 -21.42
N ASP A 211 17.49 -4.09 -20.93
CA ASP A 211 18.85 -4.61 -20.70
C ASP A 211 19.67 -4.67 -22.01
N ARG A 212 19.05 -5.02 -23.14
CA ARG A 212 19.72 -5.06 -24.43
C ARG A 212 20.08 -3.68 -24.97
N VAL A 213 19.21 -2.67 -24.75
CA VAL A 213 19.38 -1.31 -25.31
C VAL A 213 20.22 -0.43 -24.41
N LEU A 214 20.00 -0.51 -23.09
CA LEU A 214 20.65 0.34 -22.09
C LEU A 214 21.88 -0.33 -21.44
N GLY A 215 22.12 -1.60 -21.72
CA GLY A 215 23.12 -2.43 -21.07
C GLY A 215 22.56 -3.21 -19.88
N PRO A 216 23.29 -4.24 -19.42
CA PRO A 216 22.87 -5.10 -18.33
C PRO A 216 22.82 -4.33 -16.99
N GLY A 217 21.91 -4.74 -16.10
CA GLY A 217 21.80 -4.18 -14.76
C GLY A 217 20.69 -3.13 -14.60
N VAL A 218 19.75 -3.04 -15.55
CA VAL A 218 18.59 -2.17 -15.46
C VAL A 218 17.73 -2.49 -14.23
N PRO A 219 17.43 -3.76 -13.89
CA PRO A 219 16.67 -4.07 -12.67
C PRO A 219 17.35 -3.56 -11.41
N GLU A 220 18.67 -3.74 -11.28
CA GLU A 220 19.45 -3.25 -10.14
C GLU A 220 19.47 -1.72 -10.07
N ALA A 221 19.55 -1.05 -11.21
CA ALA A 221 19.51 0.42 -11.27
C ALA A 221 18.15 0.95 -10.83
N LEU A 222 17.05 0.35 -11.27
CA LEU A 222 15.70 0.71 -10.86
C LEU A 222 15.46 0.46 -9.36
N SER A 223 15.97 -0.68 -8.84
CA SER A 223 15.88 -0.98 -7.40
C SER A 223 16.64 0.03 -6.56
N ARG A 224 17.89 0.37 -6.92
CA ARG A 224 18.66 1.42 -6.22
C ARG A 224 17.97 2.78 -6.24
N THR A 225 17.34 3.15 -7.36
CA THR A 225 16.57 4.38 -7.45
C THR A 225 15.36 4.34 -6.51
N ALA A 226 14.67 3.20 -6.41
CA ALA A 226 13.56 3.02 -5.49
C ALA A 226 14.00 3.14 -4.02
N GLU A 227 15.13 2.57 -3.65
CA GLU A 227 15.71 2.65 -2.31
C GLU A 227 16.01 4.10 -1.92
N GLN A 228 16.70 4.86 -2.79
CA GLN A 228 16.97 6.27 -2.56
C GLN A 228 15.69 7.10 -2.41
N LEU A 229 14.70 6.86 -3.28
CA LEU A 229 13.41 7.53 -3.17
C LEU A 229 12.62 7.14 -1.91
N ALA A 230 12.82 5.92 -1.40
CA ALA A 230 12.23 5.46 -0.14
C ALA A 230 12.84 6.21 1.05
N GLU A 231 14.16 6.39 1.07
CA GLU A 231 14.89 7.16 2.10
C GLU A 231 14.46 8.63 2.10
N ASP A 232 14.43 9.27 0.93
CA ASP A 232 13.95 10.65 0.77
C ASP A 232 12.47 10.78 1.22
N ALA A 233 11.63 9.82 0.85
CA ALA A 233 10.23 9.81 1.23
C ALA A 233 10.06 9.69 2.75
N ALA A 234 10.85 8.83 3.42
CA ALA A 234 10.80 8.66 4.86
C ALA A 234 11.21 9.95 5.60
N ALA A 235 12.29 10.60 5.17
CA ALA A 235 12.74 11.88 5.73
C ALA A 235 11.65 12.97 5.60
N LEU A 236 11.06 13.10 4.41
CA LEU A 236 9.98 14.06 4.17
C LEU A 236 8.69 13.70 4.94
N ASP A 237 8.41 12.45 5.19
CA ASP A 237 7.25 12.03 5.98
C ASP A 237 7.43 12.39 7.47
N VAL A 238 8.64 12.29 8.03
CA VAL A 238 8.97 12.76 9.39
C VAL A 238 8.75 14.28 9.49
N LEU A 239 9.33 15.05 8.58
CA LEU A 239 9.14 16.50 8.55
C LEU A 239 7.66 16.91 8.38
N ALA A 240 6.91 16.17 7.59
CA ALA A 240 5.50 16.43 7.40
C ALA A 240 4.66 16.10 8.65
N ALA A 241 5.03 15.05 9.40
CA ALA A 241 4.39 14.72 10.67
C ALA A 241 4.65 15.82 11.73
N ASP A 242 5.86 16.33 11.83
CA ASP A 242 6.24 17.42 12.73
C ASP A 242 5.49 18.73 12.37
N LEU A 243 5.41 19.04 11.08
CA LEU A 243 4.64 20.19 10.59
C LEU A 243 3.16 20.04 10.95
N LEU A 244 2.57 18.87 10.72
CA LEU A 244 1.18 18.57 11.03
C LEU A 244 0.89 18.74 12.54
N ALA A 245 1.76 18.19 13.38
CA ALA A 245 1.64 18.32 14.84
C ALA A 245 1.75 19.78 15.28
N THR A 246 2.65 20.57 14.69
CA THR A 246 2.83 21.99 14.99
C THR A 246 1.62 22.81 14.54
N ALA A 247 1.12 22.58 13.33
CA ALA A 247 -0.05 23.28 12.81
C ALA A 247 -1.33 22.98 13.63
N ARG A 248 -1.49 21.74 14.13
CA ARG A 248 -2.57 21.38 15.06
C ARG A 248 -2.48 22.12 16.38
N ARG A 249 -1.31 22.08 17.04
CA ARG A 249 -1.11 22.79 18.32
C ARG A 249 -1.36 24.29 18.20
N ALA A 250 -0.94 24.92 17.11
CA ALA A 250 -1.18 26.33 16.87
C ALA A 250 -2.65 26.65 16.65
N ALA A 251 -3.38 25.79 15.93
CA ALA A 251 -4.83 25.92 15.76
C ALA A 251 -5.59 25.74 17.08
N ASP A 252 -5.21 24.77 17.91
CA ASP A 252 -5.78 24.53 19.24
C ASP A 252 -5.55 25.73 20.17
N ALA A 253 -4.35 26.31 20.18
CA ALA A 253 -4.03 27.51 20.95
C ALA A 253 -4.88 28.72 20.51
N SER A 254 -5.03 28.92 19.18
CA SER A 254 -5.85 29.99 18.62
C SER A 254 -7.33 29.83 18.99
N ARG A 255 -7.84 28.60 18.99
CA ARG A 255 -9.20 28.28 19.41
C ARG A 255 -9.42 28.54 20.91
N ALA A 256 -8.47 28.14 21.75
CA ALA A 256 -8.53 28.36 23.20
C ALA A 256 -8.56 29.86 23.58
N ALA A 257 -7.97 30.71 22.74
CA ALA A 257 -7.95 32.16 22.93
C ALA A 257 -9.24 32.85 22.49
N ASP A 258 -10.15 32.19 21.74
CA ASP A 258 -11.44 32.73 21.31
C ASP A 258 -12.60 31.81 21.76
N PRO A 259 -13.25 32.10 22.88
CA PRO A 259 -14.35 31.29 23.43
C PRO A 259 -15.57 31.15 22.52
N ARG A 260 -15.68 31.97 21.47
CA ARG A 260 -16.80 31.94 20.51
C ARG A 260 -16.60 30.89 19.43
N ARG A 261 -15.42 30.25 19.38
CA ARG A 261 -15.04 29.29 18.38
C ARG A 261 -15.34 27.87 18.85
N GLU A 262 -16.47 27.32 18.39
CA GLU A 262 -16.83 25.93 18.64
C GLU A 262 -15.89 24.98 17.84
N ALA A 263 -15.68 23.77 18.36
CA ALA A 263 -14.92 22.73 17.67
C ALA A 263 -15.74 22.20 16.48
N ASP A 264 -15.16 22.25 15.30
CA ASP A 264 -15.84 21.90 14.04
C ASP A 264 -15.91 20.39 13.74
N GLY A 265 -15.53 19.53 14.67
CA GLY A 265 -15.61 18.08 14.50
C GLY A 265 -14.65 17.48 13.46
N GLY A 266 -13.63 18.25 13.05
CA GLY A 266 -12.63 17.85 12.06
C GLY A 266 -11.20 18.09 12.53
N VAL A 267 -10.26 17.88 11.61
CA VAL A 267 -8.84 18.21 11.81
C VAL A 267 -8.64 19.70 11.52
N GLU A 268 -8.28 20.48 12.53
CA GLU A 268 -7.99 21.91 12.41
C GLU A 268 -6.47 22.15 12.33
N LEU A 269 -6.06 23.05 11.42
CA LEU A 269 -4.65 23.36 11.15
C LEU A 269 -4.47 24.87 10.99
N ASP A 270 -3.43 25.43 11.63
CA ASP A 270 -3.04 26.82 11.46
C ASP A 270 -2.46 27.04 10.05
N VAL A 271 -3.06 27.99 9.33
CA VAL A 271 -2.67 28.31 7.96
C VAL A 271 -1.31 29.00 7.91
N GLY A 272 -0.97 29.84 8.88
CA GLY A 272 0.32 30.55 8.94
C GLY A 272 1.49 29.58 9.06
N VAL A 273 1.36 28.58 9.93
CA VAL A 273 2.34 27.49 10.08
C VAL A 273 2.49 26.69 8.78
N LEU A 274 1.37 26.35 8.13
CA LEU A 274 1.41 25.62 6.87
C LEU A 274 2.01 26.45 5.73
N ALA A 275 1.67 27.73 5.62
CA ALA A 275 2.14 28.62 4.55
C ALA A 275 3.66 28.83 4.58
N GLY A 276 4.26 28.88 5.78
CA GLY A 276 5.71 29.01 5.96
C GLY A 276 6.50 27.74 5.61
N ALA A 277 5.85 26.60 5.40
CA ALA A 277 6.54 25.34 5.16
C ALA A 277 6.91 25.13 3.67
N LEU A 278 7.99 24.35 3.45
CA LEU A 278 8.37 23.91 2.11
C LEU A 278 7.23 23.13 1.43
N THR A 279 6.99 23.39 0.15
CA THR A 279 5.87 22.86 -0.61
C THR A 279 5.73 21.33 -0.51
N ALA A 280 6.85 20.58 -0.60
CA ALA A 280 6.83 19.12 -0.53
C ALA A 280 6.37 18.63 0.85
N VAL A 281 6.82 19.27 1.92
CA VAL A 281 6.47 18.93 3.31
C VAL A 281 5.02 19.30 3.59
N ARG A 282 4.60 20.53 3.21
CA ARG A 282 3.22 21.02 3.37
C ARG A 282 2.21 20.10 2.69
N ARG A 283 2.45 19.73 1.43
CA ARG A 283 1.54 18.83 0.68
C ARG A 283 1.45 17.44 1.29
N ARG A 284 2.54 16.92 1.86
CA ARG A 284 2.52 15.65 2.61
C ARG A 284 1.71 15.78 3.90
N ALA A 285 1.90 16.87 4.65
CA ALA A 285 1.14 17.16 5.87
C ALA A 285 -0.37 17.28 5.59
N LEU A 286 -0.74 18.01 4.52
CA LEU A 286 -2.14 18.14 4.09
C LEU A 286 -2.77 16.79 3.72
N ARG A 287 -2.03 15.94 2.99
CA ARG A 287 -2.50 14.59 2.69
C ARG A 287 -2.66 13.74 3.97
N ALA A 288 -1.69 13.82 4.88
CA ALA A 288 -1.75 13.10 6.16
C ALA A 288 -2.92 13.58 7.02
N ALA A 289 -3.19 14.89 7.04
CA ALA A 289 -4.34 15.48 7.73
C ALA A 289 -5.67 14.97 7.19
N ALA A 290 -5.83 14.91 5.85
CA ALA A 290 -7.03 14.39 5.22
C ALA A 290 -7.26 12.91 5.54
N VAL A 291 -6.20 12.10 5.54
CA VAL A 291 -6.29 10.68 5.93
C VAL A 291 -6.63 10.54 7.42
N ALA A 292 -6.05 11.36 8.28
CA ALA A 292 -6.36 11.37 9.72
C ALA A 292 -7.80 11.85 10.01
N ALA A 293 -8.39 12.65 9.13
CA ALA A 293 -9.79 13.06 9.18
C ALA A 293 -10.76 11.97 8.68
N GLY A 294 -10.25 10.87 8.10
CA GLY A 294 -11.04 9.73 7.61
C GLY A 294 -11.06 9.55 6.08
N SER A 295 -10.35 10.37 5.29
CA SER A 295 -10.24 10.13 3.85
C SER A 295 -9.52 8.82 3.56
N PRO A 296 -10.08 7.93 2.70
CA PRO A 296 -9.38 6.72 2.29
C PRO A 296 -8.06 7.07 1.58
N GLY A 297 -6.94 6.62 2.15
CA GLY A 297 -5.60 7.01 1.67
C GLY A 297 -5.33 6.64 0.21
N GLY A 298 -5.93 5.54 -0.30
CA GLY A 298 -5.83 5.12 -1.69
C GLY A 298 -6.59 6.02 -2.67
N SER A 299 -7.62 6.72 -2.21
CA SER A 299 -8.44 7.64 -3.02
C SER A 299 -7.94 9.09 -2.98
N MET A 300 -6.99 9.41 -2.09
CA MET A 300 -6.38 10.76 -2.00
C MET A 300 -5.37 10.96 -3.11
N HIS A 301 -5.87 11.45 -4.26
CA HIS A 301 -5.06 11.77 -5.43
C HIS A 301 -4.41 13.16 -5.35
N ARG A 302 -3.43 13.42 -6.25
CA ARG A 302 -2.72 14.70 -6.34
C ARG A 302 -3.67 15.90 -6.46
N VAL A 303 -4.76 15.80 -7.19
CA VAL A 303 -5.75 16.88 -7.37
C VAL A 303 -6.33 17.34 -6.03
N HIS A 304 -6.67 16.43 -5.13
CA HIS A 304 -7.21 16.78 -3.82
C HIS A 304 -6.19 17.49 -2.94
N VAL A 305 -4.92 17.03 -2.99
CA VAL A 305 -3.81 17.65 -2.24
C VAL A 305 -3.53 19.06 -2.76
N LEU A 306 -3.54 19.26 -4.09
CA LEU A 306 -3.34 20.57 -4.69
C LEU A 306 -4.49 21.53 -4.36
N ALA A 307 -5.74 21.05 -4.32
CA ALA A 307 -6.87 21.85 -3.92
C ALA A 307 -6.78 22.31 -2.46
N LEU A 308 -6.35 21.43 -1.54
CA LEU A 308 -6.06 21.80 -0.17
C LEU A 308 -4.87 22.79 -0.06
N ASP A 309 -3.82 22.58 -0.84
CA ASP A 309 -2.64 23.45 -0.88
C ASP A 309 -3.01 24.87 -1.34
N ALA A 310 -3.92 25.00 -2.32
CA ALA A 310 -4.44 26.27 -2.79
C ALA A 310 -5.23 27.04 -1.71
N LEU A 311 -5.96 26.36 -0.82
CA LEU A 311 -6.59 26.99 0.33
C LEU A 311 -5.58 27.63 1.29
N VAL A 312 -4.34 27.13 1.31
CA VAL A 312 -3.25 27.69 2.15
C VAL A 312 -2.52 28.82 1.43
N THR A 313 -2.17 28.64 0.15
CA THR A 313 -1.21 29.47 -0.57
C THR A 313 -1.82 30.49 -1.52
N ASP A 314 -3.06 30.25 -1.96
CA ASP A 314 -3.76 31.08 -2.95
C ASP A 314 -5.22 31.28 -2.53
N TRP A 315 -5.39 31.82 -1.31
CA TRP A 315 -6.71 32.06 -0.74
C TRP A 315 -7.29 33.40 -1.22
N HIS A 316 -8.44 33.32 -1.88
CA HIS A 316 -9.22 34.47 -2.35
C HIS A 316 -10.71 34.37 -2.03
N GLY A 317 -11.07 33.59 -0.98
CA GLY A 317 -12.46 33.39 -0.56
C GLY A 317 -13.16 32.21 -1.23
N GLN A 318 -12.44 31.31 -1.89
CA GLN A 318 -13.01 30.12 -2.49
C GLN A 318 -13.64 29.20 -1.44
N GLY A 319 -14.73 28.52 -1.86
CA GLY A 319 -15.46 27.58 -1.00
C GLY A 319 -14.66 26.34 -0.62
N ALA A 320 -15.28 25.48 0.16
CA ALA A 320 -14.69 24.23 0.59
C ALA A 320 -14.43 23.29 -0.60
N VAL A 321 -13.32 22.54 -0.56
CA VAL A 321 -12.95 21.55 -1.57
C VAL A 321 -13.43 20.17 -1.13
N ALA A 322 -14.08 19.43 -2.02
CA ALA A 322 -14.53 18.06 -1.75
C ALA A 322 -13.34 17.10 -1.67
N LEU A 323 -13.39 16.18 -0.71
CA LEU A 323 -12.39 15.15 -0.48
C LEU A 323 -13.04 13.76 -0.50
N PRO A 324 -12.28 12.70 -0.82
CA PRO A 324 -12.76 11.33 -0.75
C PRO A 324 -13.26 10.97 0.67
N GLY A 325 -14.25 10.06 0.72
CA GLY A 325 -14.85 9.62 1.98
C GLY A 325 -15.95 10.57 2.48
N GLY A 326 -16.51 11.42 1.62
CA GLY A 326 -17.57 12.36 2.00
C GLY A 326 -17.08 13.51 2.88
N LEU A 327 -15.78 13.81 2.84
CA LEU A 327 -15.16 14.90 3.59
C LEU A 327 -15.00 16.16 2.72
N ALA A 328 -14.75 17.28 3.39
CA ALA A 328 -14.42 18.54 2.75
C ALA A 328 -13.28 19.24 3.50
N GLY A 329 -12.49 20.02 2.76
CA GLY A 329 -11.51 20.95 3.32
C GLY A 329 -11.93 22.39 3.09
N GLY A 330 -11.99 23.20 4.15
CA GLY A 330 -12.36 24.61 4.07
C GLY A 330 -11.42 25.49 4.90
N ARG A 331 -11.26 26.76 4.51
CA ARG A 331 -10.50 27.75 5.28
C ARG A 331 -11.41 28.81 5.87
N ALA A 332 -11.25 29.07 7.14
CA ALA A 332 -11.92 30.15 7.85
C ALA A 332 -11.01 30.73 8.94
N TYR A 333 -10.97 32.06 9.06
CA TYR A 333 -10.25 32.76 10.14
C TYR A 333 -8.80 32.33 10.38
N GLY A 334 -8.04 32.06 9.32
CA GLY A 334 -6.65 31.62 9.43
C GLY A 334 -6.46 30.13 9.76
N THR A 335 -7.54 29.37 9.81
CA THR A 335 -7.54 27.94 10.09
C THR A 335 -8.05 27.18 8.86
N LEU A 336 -7.34 26.09 8.51
CA LEU A 336 -7.81 25.08 7.56
C LEU A 336 -8.50 23.97 8.36
N VAL A 337 -9.75 23.67 8.01
CA VAL A 337 -10.56 22.60 8.65
C VAL A 337 -10.79 21.50 7.64
N ILE A 338 -10.49 20.25 8.01
CA ILE A 338 -10.75 19.06 7.20
C ILE A 338 -11.67 18.13 7.98
N GLY A 339 -12.88 17.89 7.47
CA GLY A 339 -13.88 17.09 8.17
C GLY A 339 -15.14 16.89 7.32
N PRO A 340 -16.24 16.42 7.92
CA PRO A 340 -17.55 16.36 7.26
C PRO A 340 -17.93 17.73 6.68
N PRO A 341 -18.58 17.79 5.52
CA PRO A 341 -19.04 19.07 4.96
C PRO A 341 -20.04 19.73 5.92
N ARG A 342 -19.82 21.02 6.19
CA ARG A 342 -20.78 21.80 6.98
C ARG A 342 -22.08 21.88 6.18
N SER A 343 -23.20 21.51 6.79
CA SER A 343 -24.51 21.86 6.27
C SER A 343 -24.62 23.40 6.32
N SER A 344 -24.64 24.03 5.16
CA SER A 344 -25.02 25.46 5.10
C SER A 344 -26.36 25.60 5.79
N PRO A 345 -26.53 26.56 6.70
CA PRO A 345 -27.88 26.88 7.19
C PRO A 345 -28.72 27.22 5.94
N VAL A 346 -29.76 26.43 5.73
CA VAL A 346 -30.78 26.75 4.70
C VAL A 346 -31.33 28.12 5.14
N SER A 347 -30.99 29.15 4.34
CA SER A 347 -31.60 30.46 4.47
C SER A 347 -33.09 30.27 4.19
N SER A 348 -33.85 30.12 5.22
CA SER A 348 -35.31 30.28 5.16
C SER A 348 -35.56 31.76 4.87
N LYS A 349 -35.52 32.13 3.58
CA LYS A 349 -36.16 33.35 3.15
C LYS A 349 -37.64 33.18 3.44
N GLY A 350 -38.14 34.02 4.37
CA GLY A 350 -39.51 34.09 4.79
C GLY A 350 -40.46 34.12 3.60
N ALA A 351 -41.44 33.30 3.67
CA ALA A 351 -42.68 33.50 2.99
C ALA A 351 -43.43 34.59 3.79
N ASP A 352 -43.19 35.84 3.42
CA ASP A 352 -44.05 36.92 3.83
C ASP A 352 -45.33 36.84 3.02
N ASP A 353 -46.36 36.49 3.70
CA ASP A 353 -47.73 36.94 3.74
C ASP A 353 -48.08 38.01 2.67
N GLU A 354 -48.82 37.66 1.67
CA GLU A 354 -49.72 38.58 0.96
C GLU A 354 -51.14 38.03 1.05
N GLY A 355 -51.89 38.59 2.03
CA GLY A 355 -53.31 38.51 2.12
C GLY A 355 -53.92 39.20 0.88
N GLY A 356 -54.65 38.45 0.07
CA GLY A 356 -55.47 38.89 -1.00
C GLY A 356 -56.88 38.36 -0.82
N SER A 357 -57.81 39.23 -0.40
CA SER A 357 -59.25 39.00 -0.21
C SER A 357 -59.93 38.44 -1.46
N PRO A 358 -60.97 37.63 -1.32
CA PRO A 358 -61.75 37.12 -2.44
C PRO A 358 -62.67 38.16 -3.02
N ILE A 359 -62.66 38.39 -4.31
CA ILE A 359 -63.70 39.11 -5.05
C ILE A 359 -64.64 38.06 -5.66
N GLU A 360 -65.88 38.06 -5.10
CA GLU A 360 -67.03 37.45 -5.75
C GLU A 360 -67.28 38.12 -7.10
N HIS A 361 -67.48 37.36 -8.13
CA HIS A 361 -68.31 37.73 -9.30
C HIS A 361 -69.22 36.58 -9.66
N THR A 362 -70.48 36.88 -9.45
CA THR A 362 -71.69 36.22 -9.91
C THR A 362 -71.82 36.21 -11.45
N ASN A 363 -72.28 35.13 -11.97
CA ASN A 363 -73.22 34.80 -13.05
C ASN A 363 -73.40 35.72 -14.27
N GLU A 364 -73.54 35.07 -15.37
CA GLU A 364 -74.61 35.03 -16.44
C GLU A 364 -73.90 34.87 -17.79
N GLU A 365 -74.19 33.92 -18.47
CA GLU A 365 -75.05 33.21 -19.39
C GLU A 365 -74.36 32.01 -20.03
#